data_0867a2f926926ba984e224e388a852f7
#
_entry.id   0867a2f926926ba984e224e388a852f7
#
_cell.length_a   1.000
_cell.length_b   1.000
_cell.length_c   1.000
_cell.angle_alpha   90.00
_cell.angle_beta   90.00
_cell.angle_gamma   90.00
#
_symmetry.space_group_name_H-M   'P 1'
#
loop_
_entity.id
_entity.type
_entity.pdbx_description
1 polymer ?
#
loop_
_entity_poly.entity_id
_entity_poly.type
_entity_poly.pdbx_seq_one_letter_code
_entity_poly.pdbx_strand_id
1 'polypeptide(L)'
;GRIHIMDIQGRTCVHDVGHNAAGINFLWHELQARDLLPAHIVCCMLQGKDHGEVYRTLAGHSTAPWTLVSSHGERALSSQQLAQSMNLAAPLFETMQQGLDHALSATPPGSVILLFGSFNCVEQSTWLAH
;
A
#
# COMPACT_ATOMS: atom_id res chain seq x y z
N GLY A 1 13.02 1.84 8.18
CA GLY A 1 11.90 0.96 7.97
C GLY A 1 12.32 -0.41 7.54
N ARG A 2 11.43 -1.32 7.67
CA ARG A 2 11.61 -2.68 7.22
C ARG A 2 10.79 -2.95 6.00
N ILE A 3 11.43 -3.57 5.04
CA ILE A 3 10.79 -3.99 3.81
C ILE A 3 10.68 -5.51 3.84
N HIS A 4 9.47 -6.02 3.64
CA HIS A 4 9.21 -7.44 3.49
C HIS A 4 8.86 -7.71 2.04
N ILE A 5 9.55 -8.66 1.43
CA ILE A 5 9.36 -8.98 0.02
C ILE A 5 8.80 -10.38 -0.10
N MET A 6 7.74 -10.53 -0.89
CA MET A 6 7.07 -11.82 -1.14
C MET A 6 6.74 -11.93 -2.60
N ASP A 7 6.75 -13.17 -3.11
CA ASP A 7 6.22 -13.45 -4.44
C ASP A 7 4.77 -13.90 -4.30
N ILE A 8 3.86 -13.23 -4.98
CA ILE A 8 2.45 -13.59 -4.98
C ILE A 8 1.97 -13.64 -6.43
N GLN A 9 1.68 -14.84 -6.90
CA GLN A 9 1.19 -15.07 -8.26
C GLN A 9 2.10 -14.41 -9.33
N GLY A 10 3.39 -14.53 -9.12
CA GLY A 10 4.38 -14.03 -10.07
C GLY A 10 4.65 -12.53 -9.98
N ARG A 11 4.06 -11.83 -9.01
CA ARG A 11 4.37 -10.42 -8.75
C ARG A 11 5.21 -10.31 -7.50
N THR A 12 6.11 -9.34 -7.48
CA THR A 12 6.91 -9.05 -6.29
C THR A 12 6.14 -8.07 -5.43
N CYS A 13 5.66 -8.53 -4.28
CA CYS A 13 4.93 -7.67 -3.35
C CYS A 13 5.88 -7.19 -2.27
N VAL A 14 5.99 -5.87 -2.14
CA VAL A 14 6.85 -5.21 -1.16
C VAL A 14 5.95 -4.60 -0.09
N HIS A 15 6.13 -5.02 1.15
CA HIS A 15 5.36 -4.49 2.26
C HIS A 15 6.22 -3.59 3.13
N ASP A 16 5.74 -2.39 3.39
CA ASP A 16 6.39 -1.43 4.28
C ASP A 16 5.37 -0.77 5.17
N VAL A 17 5.76 -0.53 6.43
CA VAL A 17 4.88 0.06 7.43
C VAL A 17 5.20 1.53 7.68
N GLY A 18 5.83 2.19 6.73
CA GLY A 18 6.11 3.62 6.85
C GLY A 18 4.84 4.43 7.06
N HIS A 19 4.93 5.45 7.90
CA HIS A 19 3.74 6.19 8.34
C HIS A 19 3.85 7.70 8.16
N ASN A 20 4.99 8.20 7.70
CA ASN A 20 5.20 9.63 7.54
C ASN A 20 6.05 9.92 6.31
N ALA A 21 6.11 11.20 5.94
CA ALA A 21 6.79 11.63 4.73
C ALA A 21 8.28 11.28 4.72
N ALA A 22 8.95 11.40 5.87
CA ALA A 22 10.37 11.06 5.95
C ALA A 22 10.62 9.59 5.69
N GLY A 23 9.76 8.72 6.25
CA GLY A 23 9.84 7.29 6.01
C GLY A 23 9.60 6.92 4.56
N ILE A 24 8.71 7.65 3.89
CA ILE A 24 8.42 7.42 2.48
C ILE A 24 9.62 7.75 1.60
N ASN A 25 10.31 8.85 1.89
CA ASN A 25 11.50 9.21 1.12
C ASN A 25 12.58 8.14 1.28
N PHE A 26 12.77 7.64 2.50
CA PHE A 26 13.71 6.55 2.74
C PHE A 26 13.30 5.28 2.00
N LEU A 27 12.02 4.92 2.08
CA LEU A 27 11.47 3.77 1.36
C LEU A 27 11.74 3.89 -0.14
N TRP A 28 11.49 5.07 -0.71
CA TRP A 28 11.66 5.26 -2.16
C TRP A 28 13.11 5.04 -2.58
N HIS A 29 14.07 5.54 -1.81
CA HIS A 29 15.49 5.31 -2.10
C HIS A 29 15.82 3.82 -2.06
N GLU A 30 15.25 3.09 -1.09
CA GLU A 30 15.46 1.65 -0.99
C GLU A 30 14.88 0.91 -2.20
N LEU A 31 13.69 1.29 -2.63
CA LEU A 31 13.06 0.66 -3.78
C LEU A 31 13.85 0.92 -5.07
N GLN A 32 14.35 2.14 -5.23
CA GLN A 32 15.19 2.47 -6.38
C GLN A 32 16.50 1.66 -6.37
N ALA A 33 17.14 1.56 -5.21
CA ALA A 33 18.41 0.85 -5.08
C ALA A 33 18.26 -0.64 -5.37
N ARG A 34 17.07 -1.20 -5.12
CA ARG A 34 16.80 -2.62 -5.33
C ARG A 34 16.09 -2.92 -6.65
N ASP A 35 15.85 -1.89 -7.46
CA ASP A 35 15.10 -2.02 -8.71
C ASP A 35 13.70 -2.59 -8.48
N LEU A 36 13.02 -2.07 -7.46
CA LEU A 36 11.68 -2.51 -7.06
C LEU A 36 10.66 -1.39 -7.12
N LEU A 37 10.70 -0.56 -8.15
CA LEU A 37 9.74 0.52 -8.31
C LEU A 37 8.36 -0.06 -8.60
N PRO A 38 7.32 0.36 -7.85
CA PRO A 38 6.01 -0.28 -7.97
C PRO A 38 5.25 0.11 -9.23
N ALA A 39 4.52 -0.86 -9.76
CA ALA A 39 3.55 -0.65 -10.83
C ALA A 39 2.15 -0.39 -10.25
N HIS A 40 1.93 -0.68 -8.98
CA HIS A 40 0.64 -0.48 -8.30
C HIS A 40 0.89 -0.32 -6.81
N ILE A 41 0.08 0.50 -6.14
CA ILE A 41 0.19 0.75 -4.70
C ILE A 41 -1.12 0.38 -4.03
N VAL A 42 -1.07 -0.48 -3.02
CA VAL A 42 -2.21 -0.82 -2.18
C VAL A 42 -1.95 -0.20 -0.82
N CYS A 43 -2.85 0.67 -0.37
CA CYS A 43 -2.65 1.44 0.85
C CYS A 43 -3.76 1.22 1.86
N CYS A 44 -3.37 1.06 3.13
CA CYS A 44 -4.27 0.87 4.25
C CYS A 44 -3.68 1.59 5.45
N MET A 45 -4.45 2.46 6.09
CA MET A 45 -3.93 3.28 7.19
C MET A 45 -4.92 3.36 8.35
N LEU A 46 -4.41 3.65 9.52
CA LEU A 46 -5.21 3.91 10.72
C LEU A 46 -5.51 5.41 10.82
N GLN A 47 -6.45 5.76 11.69
CA GLN A 47 -6.71 7.16 12.04
C GLN A 47 -5.47 7.77 12.71
N GLY A 48 -5.41 9.09 12.71
CA GLY A 48 -4.37 9.81 13.45
C GLY A 48 -3.09 10.05 12.68
N LYS A 49 -3.07 9.78 11.39
CA LYS A 49 -1.93 10.07 10.53
C LYS A 49 -2.29 11.20 9.56
N ASP A 50 -1.28 11.88 9.05
CA ASP A 50 -1.51 12.87 7.99
C ASP A 50 -1.54 12.16 6.65
N HIS A 51 -2.72 11.64 6.31
CA HIS A 51 -2.90 10.82 5.11
C HIS A 51 -2.65 11.63 3.83
N GLY A 52 -3.05 12.89 3.83
CA GLY A 52 -2.83 13.76 2.68
C GLY A 52 -1.36 13.98 2.40
N GLU A 53 -0.56 14.20 3.44
CA GLU A 53 0.88 14.37 3.28
C GLU A 53 1.54 13.08 2.78
N VAL A 54 1.13 11.93 3.34
CA VAL A 54 1.62 10.62 2.90
C VAL A 54 1.36 10.43 1.42
N TYR A 55 0.12 10.69 1.00
CA TYR A 55 -0.24 10.54 -0.40
C TYR A 55 0.58 11.47 -1.30
N ARG A 56 0.65 12.75 -0.96
CA ARG A 56 1.37 13.73 -1.78
C ARG A 56 2.86 13.38 -1.89
N THR A 57 3.46 12.91 -0.79
CA THR A 57 4.88 12.56 -0.79
C THR A 57 5.14 11.37 -1.72
N LEU A 58 4.33 10.32 -1.60
CA LEU A 58 4.52 9.14 -2.43
C LEU A 58 4.15 9.41 -3.89
N ALA A 59 3.09 10.17 -4.13
CA ALA A 59 2.68 10.54 -5.48
C ALA A 59 3.72 11.45 -6.17
N GLY A 60 4.51 12.18 -5.40
CA GLY A 60 5.61 12.95 -5.94
C GLY A 60 6.74 12.08 -6.49
N HIS A 61 6.83 10.84 -6.05
CA HIS A 61 7.83 9.89 -6.54
C HIS A 61 7.30 8.99 -7.64
N SER A 62 6.01 8.71 -7.66
CA SER A 62 5.45 7.66 -8.51
C SER A 62 4.13 8.05 -9.14
N THR A 63 3.92 7.62 -10.39
CA THR A 63 2.63 7.75 -11.07
C THR A 63 1.83 6.45 -11.02
N ALA A 64 2.28 5.45 -10.26
CA ALA A 64 1.57 4.18 -10.15
C ALA A 64 0.16 4.39 -9.62
N PRO A 65 -0.83 3.63 -10.12
CA PRO A 65 -2.19 3.73 -9.62
C PRO A 65 -2.31 3.18 -8.19
N TRP A 66 -3.32 3.67 -7.48
CA TRP A 66 -3.56 3.32 -6.08
C TRP A 66 -4.83 2.51 -5.92
N THR A 67 -4.84 1.65 -4.91
CA THR A 67 -6.01 0.95 -4.39
C THR A 67 -6.04 1.19 -2.89
N LEU A 68 -7.20 1.54 -2.34
CA LEU A 68 -7.32 1.83 -0.92
C LEU A 68 -8.13 0.74 -0.23
N VAL A 69 -7.68 0.36 0.96
CA VAL A 69 -8.27 -0.75 1.72
C VAL A 69 -8.62 -0.24 3.12
N SER A 70 -9.76 -0.69 3.64
CA SER A 70 -10.18 -0.36 5.01
C SER A 70 -9.29 -1.06 6.02
N SER A 71 -8.91 -0.36 7.09
CA SER A 71 -8.28 -0.98 8.25
C SER A 71 -9.35 -1.44 9.23
N HIS A 72 -8.96 -2.31 10.17
CA HIS A 72 -9.87 -2.89 11.13
C HIS A 72 -9.28 -2.80 12.53
N GLY A 73 -10.13 -2.91 13.54
CA GLY A 73 -9.70 -2.83 14.93
C GLY A 73 -9.71 -1.42 15.46
N GLU A 74 -8.89 -1.16 16.48
CA GLU A 74 -8.78 0.17 17.08
C GLU A 74 -8.24 1.16 16.08
N ARG A 75 -8.83 2.36 16.09
CA ARG A 75 -8.41 3.46 15.21
C ARG A 75 -8.58 3.10 13.73
N ALA A 76 -9.55 2.23 13.45
CA ALA A 76 -9.85 1.82 12.08
C ALA A 76 -10.28 3.01 11.24
N LEU A 77 -9.88 2.98 9.97
CA LEU A 77 -10.23 4.00 9.00
C LEU A 77 -10.74 3.28 7.76
N SER A 78 -11.95 3.61 7.33
CA SER A 78 -12.50 2.98 6.13
C SER A 78 -11.77 3.46 4.87
N SER A 79 -11.84 2.66 3.82
CA SER A 79 -11.25 3.06 2.54
C SER A 79 -11.85 4.36 2.03
N GLN A 80 -13.15 4.59 2.25
CA GLN A 80 -13.81 5.84 1.87
C GLN A 80 -13.25 7.03 2.63
N GLN A 81 -13.07 6.87 3.95
CA GLN A 81 -12.49 7.93 4.76
C GLN A 81 -11.04 8.21 4.36
N LEU A 82 -10.30 7.16 4.05
CA LEU A 82 -8.92 7.32 3.58
C LEU A 82 -8.88 8.09 2.25
N ALA A 83 -9.74 7.74 1.32
CA ALA A 83 -9.83 8.44 0.03
C ALA A 83 -10.14 9.92 0.24
N GLN A 84 -11.07 10.23 1.13
CA GLN A 84 -11.43 11.63 1.45
C GLN A 84 -10.24 12.36 2.07
N SER A 85 -9.56 11.72 3.00
CA SER A 85 -8.40 12.32 3.68
C SER A 85 -7.25 12.60 2.71
N MET A 86 -7.08 11.74 1.73
CA MET A 86 -6.06 11.90 0.70
C MET A 86 -6.51 12.77 -0.48
N ASN A 87 -7.80 13.07 -0.55
CA ASN A 87 -8.40 13.73 -1.72
C ASN A 87 -8.07 12.95 -2.99
N LEU A 88 -8.28 11.64 -2.95
CA LEU A 88 -7.90 10.72 -4.01
C LEU A 88 -9.09 9.90 -4.44
N ALA A 89 -9.32 9.82 -5.75
CA ALA A 89 -10.28 8.89 -6.33
C ALA A 89 -9.52 7.62 -6.72
N ALA A 90 -9.88 6.50 -6.10
CA ALA A 90 -9.22 5.22 -6.32
C ALA A 90 -10.22 4.10 -6.05
N PRO A 91 -9.98 2.89 -6.55
CA PRO A 91 -10.78 1.72 -6.14
C PRO A 91 -10.69 1.51 -4.63
N LEU A 92 -11.84 1.21 -4.00
CA LEU A 92 -11.98 1.09 -2.56
C LEU A 92 -12.42 -0.33 -2.21
N PHE A 93 -11.76 -0.92 -1.22
CA PHE A 93 -12.08 -2.29 -0.79
C PHE A 93 -12.11 -2.38 0.73
N GLU A 94 -12.88 -3.33 1.25
CA GLU A 94 -13.02 -3.54 2.69
C GLU A 94 -11.90 -4.37 3.28
N THR A 95 -11.30 -5.25 2.49
CA THR A 95 -10.27 -6.16 3.00
C THR A 95 -9.01 -6.08 2.15
N MET A 96 -7.89 -6.41 2.78
CA MET A 96 -6.61 -6.48 2.08
C MET A 96 -6.66 -7.53 0.97
N GLN A 97 -7.35 -8.65 1.21
CA GLN A 97 -7.47 -9.69 0.20
C GLN A 97 -8.12 -9.15 -1.07
N GLN A 98 -9.21 -8.41 -0.92
CA GLN A 98 -9.90 -7.81 -2.07
C GLN A 98 -9.03 -6.81 -2.79
N GLY A 99 -8.36 -5.93 -2.04
CA GLY A 99 -7.48 -4.92 -2.62
C GLY A 99 -6.30 -5.53 -3.34
N LEU A 100 -5.70 -6.55 -2.73
CA LEU A 100 -4.58 -7.24 -3.34
C LEU A 100 -5.02 -8.00 -4.61
N ASP A 101 -6.17 -8.67 -4.58
CA ASP A 101 -6.70 -9.36 -5.74
C ASP A 101 -6.91 -8.39 -6.90
N HIS A 102 -7.41 -7.21 -6.60
CA HIS A 102 -7.57 -6.16 -7.62
C HIS A 102 -6.22 -5.75 -8.20
N ALA A 103 -5.22 -5.51 -7.34
CA ALA A 103 -3.89 -5.12 -7.80
C ALA A 103 -3.23 -6.21 -8.64
N LEU A 104 -3.42 -7.47 -8.25
CA LEU A 104 -2.89 -8.60 -9.01
C LEU A 104 -3.53 -8.67 -10.40
N SER A 105 -4.83 -8.46 -10.50
CA SER A 105 -5.52 -8.48 -11.79
C SER A 105 -5.18 -7.27 -12.66
N ALA A 106 -4.76 -6.18 -12.05
CA ALA A 106 -4.42 -4.94 -12.75
C ALA A 106 -2.96 -4.87 -13.22
N THR A 107 -2.14 -5.86 -12.86
CA THR A 107 -0.71 -5.87 -13.20
C THR A 107 -0.31 -7.17 -13.86
N PRO A 108 0.60 -7.12 -14.85
CA PRO A 108 1.11 -8.35 -15.45
C PRO A 108 2.09 -9.06 -14.53
N PRO A 109 2.33 -10.37 -14.72
CA PRO A 109 3.38 -11.08 -13.99
C PRO A 109 4.72 -10.36 -14.15
N GLY A 110 5.52 -10.37 -13.09
CA GLY A 110 6.80 -9.66 -13.06
C GLY A 110 6.71 -8.25 -12.51
N SER A 111 5.50 -7.75 -12.29
CA SER A 111 5.31 -6.41 -11.72
C SER A 111 5.64 -6.37 -10.25
N VAL A 112 5.92 -5.16 -9.74
CA VAL A 112 6.10 -4.89 -8.32
C VAL A 112 4.84 -4.22 -7.79
N ILE A 113 4.32 -4.71 -6.66
CA ILE A 113 3.18 -4.11 -5.98
C ILE A 113 3.65 -3.67 -4.60
N LEU A 114 3.44 -2.40 -4.28
CA LEU A 114 3.76 -1.87 -2.96
C LEU A 114 2.54 -1.96 -2.06
N LEU A 115 2.67 -2.67 -0.95
CA LEU A 115 1.65 -2.73 0.10
C LEU A 115 2.11 -1.79 1.20
N PHE A 116 1.43 -0.66 1.36
CA PHE A 116 1.88 0.41 2.22
C PHE A 116 0.88 0.69 3.34
N GLY A 117 1.38 0.82 4.56
CA GLY A 117 0.61 1.30 5.69
C GLY A 117 0.52 0.32 6.86
N SER A 118 -0.67 0.22 7.46
CA SER A 118 -0.87 -0.47 8.73
C SER A 118 -0.74 -1.98 8.63
N PHE A 119 -0.06 -2.59 9.60
CA PHE A 119 0.02 -4.03 9.72
C PHE A 119 -1.32 -4.70 9.97
N ASN A 120 -2.27 -3.99 10.58
CA ASN A 120 -3.57 -4.56 10.86
C ASN A 120 -4.27 -5.04 9.59
N CYS A 121 -3.95 -4.43 8.47
CA CYS A 121 -4.51 -4.87 7.19
C CYS A 121 -3.88 -6.18 6.73
N VAL A 122 -2.59 -6.36 6.99
CA VAL A 122 -1.83 -7.50 6.51
C VAL A 122 -2.06 -8.74 7.37
N GLU A 123 -2.08 -8.55 8.69
CA GLU A 123 -2.23 -9.66 9.63
C GLU A 123 -3.53 -10.42 9.45
N GLN A 124 -4.55 -9.76 8.96
CA GLN A 124 -5.86 -10.37 8.75
C GLN A 124 -5.94 -11.12 7.44
N SER A 125 -4.89 -11.06 6.64
CA SER A 125 -4.89 -11.67 5.32
C SER A 125 -4.20 -13.02 5.36
N THR A 126 -4.95 -14.06 5.06
CA THR A 126 -4.38 -15.41 5.00
C THR A 126 -3.50 -15.61 3.78
N TRP A 127 -3.52 -14.67 2.83
CA TRP A 127 -2.68 -14.76 1.65
C TRP A 127 -1.19 -14.72 1.98
N LEU A 128 -0.83 -14.17 3.15
CA LEU A 128 0.55 -14.20 3.61
C LEU A 128 1.06 -15.61 3.87
N ALA A 129 0.16 -16.55 4.10
CA ALA A 129 0.52 -17.93 4.38
C ALA A 129 0.75 -18.75 3.10
N HIS A 130 0.48 -18.17 1.97
CA HIS A 130 0.62 -18.82 0.67
C HIS A 130 1.86 -18.30 -0.04
#